data_317770d216c88b38096f5a8042d8e55b
#
_entry.id   317770d216c88b38096f5a8042d8e55b
#
_cell.length_a   1.000
_cell.length_b   1.000
_cell.length_c   1.000
_cell.angle_alpha   90.00
_cell.angle_beta   90.00
_cell.angle_gamma   90.00
#
_symmetry.space_group_name_H-M   'P 1'
#
loop_
_entity.id
_entity.type
_entity.pdbx_description
1 polymer ?
#
loop_
_entity_poly.entity_id
_entity_poly.type
_entity_poly.pdbx_seq_one_letter_code
_entity_poly.pdbx_strand_id
1 'polypeptide(L)'
;SELPVRELPDGLQPPVVHVKVDYTSASAPSIDQEITQVIEDVIGGAEGIKNIDSKSENGRSSINIEFDTDIELDDAANDIRERVARIVDALPSEADAPQILKQAAGFTTTMWLSVSSLTWSDLELGDYADRYLVDAFSSVKGVGRILLGGLRELSVRVWIDPIKLAANDMTIQEVENALRNENISLPAGTLEAENI
;
A
#
# COMPACT_ATOMS: atom_id res chain seq x y z
N SER A 1 14.17 39.90 12.77
CA SER A 1 12.87 39.51 13.35
C SER A 1 12.45 38.22 12.67
N GLU A 2 12.84 37.08 13.24
CA GLU A 2 12.42 35.75 12.80
C GLU A 2 11.01 35.52 13.34
N LEU A 3 10.05 35.36 12.45
CA LEU A 3 8.71 34.90 12.81
C LEU A 3 8.81 33.43 13.18
N PRO A 4 8.40 33.01 14.40
CA PRO A 4 8.37 31.60 14.74
C PRO A 4 7.34 30.91 13.83
N VAL A 5 7.80 29.95 13.03
CA VAL A 5 6.92 29.01 12.35
C VAL A 5 6.26 28.17 13.44
N ARG A 6 5.02 28.46 13.77
CA ARG A 6 4.20 27.61 14.64
C ARG A 6 3.57 26.55 13.75
N GLU A 7 3.98 25.31 13.95
CA GLU A 7 3.14 24.19 13.54
C GLU A 7 1.78 24.31 14.23
N LEU A 8 0.72 23.99 13.50
CA LEU A 8 -0.62 23.93 14.10
C LEU A 8 -0.57 22.94 15.27
N PRO A 9 -1.13 23.27 16.44
CA PRO A 9 -1.20 22.31 17.56
C PRO A 9 -1.83 20.99 17.10
N ASP A 10 -1.31 19.88 17.66
CA ASP A 10 -1.80 18.52 17.45
C ASP A 10 -3.28 18.44 17.75
N GLY A 11 -4.22 18.79 17.42
CA GLY A 11 -5.67 18.84 17.72
C GLY A 11 -6.45 19.76 16.80
N LEU A 12 -5.76 20.48 15.91
CA LEU A 12 -6.40 21.35 14.91
C LEU A 12 -6.38 20.77 13.49
N GLN A 13 -5.76 19.60 13.31
CA GLN A 13 -5.81 18.91 12.02
C GLN A 13 -7.00 17.95 12.01
N PRO A 14 -7.82 18.01 10.96
CA PRO A 14 -8.95 17.09 10.86
C PRO A 14 -8.47 15.64 10.79
N PRO A 15 -9.14 14.70 11.47
CA PRO A 15 -8.84 13.29 11.34
C PRO A 15 -9.14 12.82 9.92
N VAL A 16 -8.24 11.99 9.37
CA VAL A 16 -8.37 11.44 8.03
C VAL A 16 -8.32 9.92 8.10
N VAL A 17 -9.30 9.28 7.48
CA VAL A 17 -9.31 7.83 7.25
C VAL A 17 -9.05 7.58 5.77
N HIS A 18 -8.12 6.68 5.49
CA HIS A 18 -7.77 6.28 4.13
C HIS A 18 -8.27 4.86 3.86
N VAL A 19 -9.04 4.69 2.79
CA VAL A 19 -9.47 3.38 2.29
C VAL A 19 -8.73 3.09 0.99
N LYS A 20 -8.06 1.94 0.93
CA LYS A 20 -7.32 1.49 -0.24
C LYS A 20 -7.78 0.10 -0.66
N VAL A 21 -7.97 -0.09 -1.97
CA VAL A 21 -8.25 -1.40 -2.57
C VAL A 21 -7.35 -1.58 -3.79
N ASP A 22 -6.61 -2.67 -3.82
CA ASP A 22 -5.81 -3.06 -4.98
C ASP A 22 -6.60 -4.09 -5.83
N TYR A 23 -6.66 -3.85 -7.15
CA TYR A 23 -7.26 -4.74 -8.16
C TYR A 23 -6.42 -4.68 -9.42
N THR A 24 -5.29 -5.37 -9.41
CA THR A 24 -4.15 -5.21 -10.31
C THR A 24 -4.50 -5.34 -11.80
N SER A 25 -5.51 -6.13 -12.15
CA SER A 25 -5.90 -6.37 -13.55
C SER A 25 -6.94 -5.39 -14.11
N ALA A 26 -7.51 -4.52 -13.25
CA ALA A 26 -8.60 -3.62 -13.64
C ALA A 26 -8.10 -2.28 -14.19
N SER A 27 -8.82 -1.74 -15.16
CA SER A 27 -8.60 -0.38 -15.66
C SER A 27 -9.15 0.68 -14.70
N ALA A 28 -8.67 1.92 -14.78
CA ALA A 28 -9.16 3.00 -13.94
C ALA A 28 -10.70 3.21 -14.01
N PRO A 29 -11.37 3.15 -15.19
CA PRO A 29 -12.83 3.20 -15.26
C PRO A 29 -13.53 2.03 -14.55
N SER A 30 -12.97 0.81 -14.63
CA SER A 30 -13.53 -0.36 -13.92
C SER A 30 -13.35 -0.20 -12.42
N ILE A 31 -12.17 0.23 -11.96
CA ILE A 31 -11.91 0.56 -10.55
C ILE A 31 -12.90 1.60 -10.03
N ASP A 32 -13.17 2.63 -10.83
CA ASP A 32 -14.12 3.67 -10.45
C ASP A 32 -15.52 3.12 -10.22
N GLN A 33 -16.04 2.38 -11.19
CA GLN A 33 -17.42 1.88 -11.16
C GLN A 33 -17.64 0.71 -10.19
N GLU A 34 -16.70 -0.22 -10.13
CA GLU A 34 -16.87 -1.48 -9.41
C GLU A 34 -16.35 -1.42 -7.96
N ILE A 35 -15.50 -0.44 -7.65
CA ILE A 35 -14.89 -0.34 -6.31
C ILE A 35 -15.13 1.03 -5.70
N THR A 36 -14.65 2.11 -6.36
CA THR A 36 -14.63 3.43 -5.74
C THR A 36 -16.04 3.94 -5.44
N GLN A 37 -16.94 3.94 -6.44
CA GLN A 37 -18.33 4.39 -6.27
C GLN A 37 -19.10 3.51 -5.28
N VAL A 38 -18.89 2.19 -5.31
CA VAL A 38 -19.54 1.25 -4.37
C VAL A 38 -19.15 1.54 -2.92
N ILE A 39 -17.88 1.89 -2.69
CA ILE A 39 -17.39 2.26 -1.35
C ILE A 39 -17.91 3.65 -0.99
N GLU A 40 -17.85 4.64 -1.87
CA GLU A 40 -18.35 6.00 -1.62
C GLU A 40 -19.82 6.02 -1.22
N ASP A 41 -20.66 5.21 -1.87
CA ASP A 41 -22.08 5.10 -1.57
C ASP A 41 -22.37 4.69 -0.12
N VAL A 42 -21.55 3.80 0.45
CA VAL A 42 -21.75 3.32 1.82
C VAL A 42 -21.09 4.20 2.87
N ILE A 43 -19.98 4.87 2.51
CA ILE A 43 -19.29 5.76 3.45
C ILE A 43 -19.91 7.14 3.52
N GLY A 44 -20.55 7.63 2.43
CA GLY A 44 -21.14 8.97 2.36
C GLY A 44 -22.22 9.26 3.42
N GLY A 45 -22.76 8.20 4.06
CA GLY A 45 -23.68 8.34 5.18
C GLY A 45 -23.03 8.32 6.57
N ALA A 46 -21.72 8.35 6.69
CA ALA A 46 -21.03 8.39 7.98
C ALA A 46 -21.13 9.80 8.60
N GLU A 47 -21.24 9.85 9.92
CA GLU A 47 -21.39 11.11 10.64
C GLU A 47 -20.05 11.86 10.70
N GLY A 48 -20.11 13.18 10.59
CA GLY A 48 -18.94 14.06 10.72
C GLY A 48 -17.99 14.06 9.53
N ILE A 49 -18.40 13.55 8.38
CA ILE A 49 -17.59 13.66 7.16
C ILE A 49 -17.63 15.09 6.66
N LYS A 50 -16.44 15.69 6.51
CA LYS A 50 -16.23 17.02 5.96
C LYS A 50 -15.94 17.00 4.46
N ASN A 51 -15.12 16.05 4.03
CA ASN A 51 -14.74 15.87 2.63
C ASN A 51 -14.39 14.42 2.30
N ILE A 52 -14.70 14.01 1.07
CA ILE A 52 -14.25 12.74 0.49
C ILE A 52 -13.48 13.08 -0.79
N ASP A 53 -12.25 12.62 -0.88
CA ASP A 53 -11.40 12.75 -2.06
C ASP A 53 -10.99 11.35 -2.52
N SER A 54 -11.39 10.99 -3.74
CA SER A 54 -11.17 9.65 -4.28
C SER A 54 -10.35 9.69 -5.55
N LYS A 55 -9.50 8.68 -5.73
CA LYS A 55 -8.67 8.50 -6.90
C LYS A 55 -8.73 7.07 -7.38
N SER A 56 -9.21 6.89 -8.63
CA SER A 56 -9.25 5.63 -9.35
C SER A 56 -8.11 5.58 -10.37
N GLU A 57 -7.18 4.66 -10.18
CA GLU A 57 -6.04 4.42 -11.06
C GLU A 57 -6.09 2.99 -11.61
N ASN A 58 -5.30 2.69 -12.65
CA ASN A 58 -5.17 1.31 -13.11
C ASN A 58 -4.65 0.43 -11.98
N GLY A 59 -5.45 -0.53 -11.56
CA GLY A 59 -5.10 -1.48 -10.51
C GLY A 59 -5.35 -1.01 -9.07
N ARG A 60 -5.86 0.21 -8.85
CA ARG A 60 -6.01 0.72 -7.46
C ARG A 60 -7.10 1.75 -7.30
N SER A 61 -7.87 1.62 -6.22
CA SER A 61 -8.72 2.66 -5.64
C SER A 61 -8.10 3.22 -4.37
N SER A 62 -8.15 4.54 -4.21
CA SER A 62 -7.68 5.26 -3.02
C SER A 62 -8.70 6.32 -2.63
N ILE A 63 -9.25 6.24 -1.43
CA ILE A 63 -10.30 7.14 -0.94
C ILE A 63 -9.81 7.76 0.37
N ASN A 64 -9.72 9.08 0.43
CA ASN A 64 -9.39 9.85 1.62
C ASN A 64 -10.66 10.48 2.17
N ILE A 65 -10.95 10.21 3.44
CA ILE A 65 -12.14 10.71 4.13
C ILE A 65 -11.67 11.61 5.25
N GLU A 66 -11.92 12.92 5.10
CA GLU A 66 -11.64 13.94 6.10
C GLU A 66 -12.88 14.12 6.96
N PHE A 67 -12.69 14.06 8.28
CA PHE A 67 -13.77 14.26 9.27
C PHE A 67 -13.66 15.62 9.95
N ASP A 68 -14.72 16.03 10.61
CA ASP A 68 -14.70 17.21 11.48
C ASP A 68 -13.72 17.00 12.65
N THR A 69 -13.14 18.10 13.13
CA THR A 69 -12.05 18.07 14.14
C THR A 69 -12.49 17.60 15.53
N ASP A 70 -13.78 17.51 15.78
CA ASP A 70 -14.38 17.01 17.02
C ASP A 70 -14.63 15.50 17.00
N ILE A 71 -14.41 14.84 15.85
CA ILE A 71 -14.55 13.39 15.70
C ILE A 71 -13.24 12.71 16.11
N GLU A 72 -13.35 11.70 16.97
CA GLU A 72 -12.20 10.86 17.32
C GLU A 72 -11.82 9.95 16.14
N LEU A 73 -10.53 9.95 15.76
CA LEU A 73 -10.00 9.19 14.61
C LEU A 73 -10.31 7.69 14.71
N ASP A 74 -10.30 7.15 15.93
CA ASP A 74 -10.56 5.74 16.18
C ASP A 74 -12.02 5.38 15.92
N ASP A 75 -12.92 6.24 16.32
CA ASP A 75 -14.37 6.06 16.11
C ASP A 75 -14.70 6.22 14.62
N ALA A 76 -14.15 7.23 13.96
CA ALA A 76 -14.28 7.41 12.52
C ALA A 76 -13.79 6.18 11.74
N ALA A 77 -12.60 5.68 12.06
CA ALA A 77 -12.03 4.51 11.37
C ALA A 77 -12.83 3.23 11.63
N ASN A 78 -13.43 3.08 12.81
CA ASN A 78 -14.30 1.93 13.13
C ASN A 78 -15.61 2.00 12.35
N ASP A 79 -16.27 3.17 12.29
CA ASP A 79 -17.51 3.34 11.51
C ASP A 79 -17.25 3.06 10.01
N ILE A 80 -16.17 3.60 9.44
CA ILE A 80 -15.82 3.30 8.04
C ILE A 80 -15.56 1.80 7.85
N ARG A 81 -14.86 1.14 8.79
CA ARG A 81 -14.58 -0.30 8.70
C ARG A 81 -15.86 -1.12 8.72
N GLU A 82 -16.82 -0.79 9.61
CA GLU A 82 -18.11 -1.47 9.68
C GLU A 82 -18.95 -1.28 8.42
N ARG A 83 -18.94 -0.08 7.83
CA ARG A 83 -19.68 0.20 6.59
C ARG A 83 -19.08 -0.55 5.41
N VAL A 84 -17.77 -0.49 5.24
CA VAL A 84 -17.06 -1.18 4.15
C VAL A 84 -17.20 -2.71 4.30
N ALA A 85 -17.15 -3.26 5.52
CA ALA A 85 -17.32 -4.68 5.74
C ALA A 85 -18.67 -5.23 5.26
N ARG A 86 -19.73 -4.41 5.24
CA ARG A 86 -21.07 -4.83 4.76
C ARG A 86 -21.14 -5.05 3.26
N ILE A 87 -20.21 -4.46 2.51
CA ILE A 87 -20.23 -4.49 1.04
C ILE A 87 -19.04 -5.25 0.44
N VAL A 88 -18.21 -5.89 1.27
CA VAL A 88 -17.04 -6.64 0.77
C VAL A 88 -17.46 -7.72 -0.23
N ASP A 89 -18.58 -8.40 0.01
CA ASP A 89 -19.11 -9.43 -0.89
C ASP A 89 -19.69 -8.86 -2.20
N ALA A 90 -19.91 -7.55 -2.27
CA ALA A 90 -20.36 -6.87 -3.49
C ALA A 90 -19.19 -6.39 -4.37
N LEU A 91 -17.97 -6.39 -3.84
CA LEU A 91 -16.77 -6.07 -4.62
C LEU A 91 -16.35 -7.25 -5.48
N PRO A 92 -15.62 -7.01 -6.59
CA PRO A 92 -15.08 -8.08 -7.43
C PRO A 92 -14.23 -9.06 -6.61
N SER A 93 -14.42 -10.36 -6.85
CA SER A 93 -13.71 -11.44 -6.11
C SER A 93 -12.20 -11.43 -6.33
N GLU A 94 -11.74 -10.83 -7.42
CA GLU A 94 -10.33 -10.69 -7.76
C GLU A 94 -9.68 -9.43 -7.15
N ALA A 95 -10.48 -8.55 -6.55
CA ALA A 95 -9.96 -7.39 -5.82
C ALA A 95 -9.45 -7.82 -4.45
N ASP A 96 -8.37 -7.20 -4.00
CA ASP A 96 -7.89 -7.39 -2.64
C ASP A 96 -8.88 -6.82 -1.63
N ALA A 97 -8.87 -7.37 -0.42
CA ALA A 97 -9.72 -6.86 0.66
C ALA A 97 -9.41 -5.38 0.96
N PRO A 98 -10.46 -4.53 1.16
CA PRO A 98 -10.27 -3.12 1.49
C PRO A 98 -9.41 -2.92 2.74
N GLN A 99 -8.38 -2.10 2.62
CA GLN A 99 -7.50 -1.71 3.71
C GLN A 99 -7.93 -0.34 4.25
N ILE A 100 -8.32 -0.29 5.53
CA ILE A 100 -8.71 0.95 6.21
C ILE A 100 -7.55 1.38 7.11
N LEU A 101 -6.95 2.50 6.76
CA LEU A 101 -5.78 3.06 7.42
C LEU A 101 -6.16 4.38 8.09
N LYS A 102 -5.78 4.53 9.35
CA LYS A 102 -5.89 5.81 10.05
C LYS A 102 -4.72 6.68 9.62
N GLN A 103 -5.01 7.84 9.09
CA GLN A 103 -3.99 8.84 8.88
C GLN A 103 -4.01 9.76 10.10
N ALA A 104 -3.08 9.56 11.03
CA ALA A 104 -2.88 10.52 12.10
C ALA A 104 -2.59 11.88 11.49
N ALA A 105 -3.29 12.89 11.95
CA ALA A 105 -3.05 14.28 11.59
C ALA A 105 -1.55 14.56 11.77
N GLY A 106 -0.88 14.99 10.71
CA GLY A 106 0.51 15.40 10.82
C GLY A 106 1.58 14.43 10.34
N PHE A 107 1.28 13.41 9.52
CA PHE A 107 2.33 12.73 8.75
C PHE A 107 2.89 13.62 7.63
N THR A 108 3.34 14.80 8.00
CA THR A 108 4.28 15.56 7.18
C THR A 108 5.64 14.88 7.32
N THR A 109 6.25 14.53 6.19
CA THR A 109 7.63 14.01 6.20
C THR A 109 8.52 15.07 6.84
N THR A 110 8.97 14.83 8.06
CA THR A 110 9.78 15.78 8.83
C THR A 110 11.18 15.91 8.25
N MET A 111 11.69 14.84 7.63
CA MET A 111 13.05 14.79 7.10
C MET A 111 13.12 13.89 5.85
N TRP A 112 13.81 14.35 4.83
CA TRP A 112 14.21 13.56 3.68
C TRP A 112 15.70 13.30 3.76
N LEU A 113 16.08 12.02 3.72
CA LEU A 113 17.45 11.57 3.68
C LEU A 113 17.72 10.96 2.30
N SER A 114 18.75 11.43 1.63
CA SER A 114 19.22 10.84 0.38
C SER A 114 20.42 9.94 0.67
N VAL A 115 20.33 8.70 0.22
CA VAL A 115 21.43 7.72 0.30
C VAL A 115 21.99 7.49 -1.09
N SER A 116 23.31 7.62 -1.25
CA SER A 116 23.98 7.42 -2.53
C SER A 116 25.30 6.67 -2.33
N SER A 117 25.71 5.95 -3.35
CA SER A 117 26.99 5.23 -3.37
C SER A 117 27.68 5.42 -4.72
N LEU A 118 29.00 5.45 -4.70
CA LEU A 118 29.82 5.46 -5.92
C LEU A 118 30.16 4.06 -6.43
N THR A 119 29.96 3.04 -5.60
CA THR A 119 30.38 1.67 -5.87
C THR A 119 29.20 0.68 -5.94
N TRP A 120 28.11 0.96 -5.24
CA TRP A 120 26.94 0.10 -5.22
C TRP A 120 25.93 0.52 -6.29
N SER A 121 25.26 -0.46 -6.88
CA SER A 121 24.14 -0.21 -7.77
C SER A 121 22.90 0.26 -6.97
N ASP A 122 21.93 0.89 -7.64
CA ASP A 122 20.67 1.33 -7.04
C ASP A 122 19.92 0.16 -6.38
N LEU A 123 20.06 -1.05 -6.94
CA LEU A 123 19.41 -2.26 -6.39
C LEU A 123 20.05 -2.69 -5.07
N GLU A 124 21.38 -2.76 -5.02
CA GLU A 124 22.14 -3.11 -3.81
C GLU A 124 21.93 -2.08 -2.71
N LEU A 125 21.91 -0.79 -3.08
CA LEU A 125 21.66 0.30 -2.16
C LEU A 125 20.23 0.25 -1.60
N GLY A 126 19.26 -0.10 -2.44
CA GLY A 126 17.87 -0.27 -2.03
C GLY A 126 17.69 -1.43 -1.05
N ASP A 127 18.27 -2.59 -1.34
CA ASP A 127 18.24 -3.77 -0.46
C ASP A 127 18.92 -3.48 0.90
N TYR A 128 20.04 -2.77 0.87
CA TYR A 128 20.71 -2.33 2.10
C TYR A 128 19.86 -1.35 2.92
N ALA A 129 19.23 -0.38 2.25
CA ALA A 129 18.39 0.59 2.91
C ALA A 129 17.17 -0.08 3.57
N ASP A 130 16.53 -0.99 2.87
CA ASP A 130 15.36 -1.74 3.38
C ASP A 130 15.72 -2.61 4.59
N ARG A 131 16.80 -3.38 4.51
CA ARG A 131 17.17 -4.34 5.56
C ARG A 131 17.86 -3.72 6.77
N TYR A 132 18.64 -2.66 6.58
CA TYR A 132 19.50 -2.15 7.64
C TYR A 132 19.15 -0.73 8.06
N LEU A 133 18.87 0.18 7.11
CA LEU A 133 18.61 1.57 7.47
C LEU A 133 17.23 1.76 8.07
N VAL A 134 16.21 1.06 7.54
CA VAL A 134 14.85 1.12 8.10
C VAL A 134 14.86 0.68 9.56
N ASP A 135 15.49 -0.45 9.87
CA ASP A 135 15.55 -0.98 11.22
C ASP A 135 16.36 -0.06 12.15
N ALA A 136 17.53 0.41 11.68
CA ALA A 136 18.37 1.31 12.46
C ALA A 136 17.64 2.62 12.81
N PHE A 137 16.96 3.24 11.85
CA PHE A 137 16.22 4.48 12.09
C PHE A 137 14.93 4.26 12.90
N SER A 138 14.22 3.12 12.67
CA SER A 138 13.01 2.79 13.42
C SER A 138 13.27 2.60 14.92
N SER A 139 14.48 2.21 15.29
CA SER A 139 14.89 2.06 16.69
C SER A 139 15.17 3.40 17.41
N VAL A 140 15.24 4.51 16.67
CA VAL A 140 15.51 5.84 17.25
C VAL A 140 14.25 6.39 17.91
N LYS A 141 14.36 6.78 19.18
CA LYS A 141 13.23 7.35 19.92
C LYS A 141 12.72 8.63 19.27
N GLY A 142 11.41 8.65 18.96
CA GLY A 142 10.75 9.79 18.32
C GLY A 142 10.55 9.61 16.80
N VAL A 143 11.08 8.56 16.20
CA VAL A 143 10.79 8.19 14.81
C VAL A 143 9.47 7.42 14.78
N GLY A 144 8.47 7.98 14.14
CA GLY A 144 7.14 7.35 14.02
C GLY A 144 7.01 6.43 12.81
N ARG A 145 7.59 6.82 11.66
CA ARG A 145 7.51 6.05 10.41
C ARG A 145 8.67 6.38 9.48
N ILE A 146 9.13 5.37 8.76
CA ILE A 146 10.12 5.51 7.69
C ILE A 146 9.47 5.10 6.38
N LEU A 147 9.65 5.92 5.35
CA LEU A 147 9.21 5.64 4.01
C LEU A 147 10.44 5.57 3.10
N LEU A 148 10.61 4.46 2.41
CA LEU A 148 11.62 4.33 1.39
C LEU A 148 11.05 4.77 0.04
N GLY A 149 11.72 5.69 -0.62
CA GLY A 149 11.40 6.15 -1.97
C GLY A 149 12.53 5.84 -2.94
N GLY A 150 12.20 5.66 -4.23
CA GLY A 150 13.19 5.41 -5.26
C GLY A 150 13.74 3.98 -5.31
N LEU A 151 13.18 3.05 -4.55
CA LEU A 151 13.55 1.64 -4.62
C LEU A 151 13.31 1.08 -6.02
N ARG A 152 14.30 0.34 -6.51
CA ARG A 152 14.15 -0.48 -7.71
C ARG A 152 14.04 -1.92 -7.29
N GLU A 153 12.90 -2.53 -7.58
CA GLU A 153 12.68 -3.95 -7.37
C GLU A 153 13.12 -4.74 -8.59
N LEU A 154 13.76 -5.90 -8.34
CA LEU A 154 14.08 -6.83 -9.40
C LEU A 154 12.78 -7.42 -9.95
N SER A 155 12.46 -7.14 -11.19
CA SER A 155 11.31 -7.75 -11.87
C SER A 155 11.76 -8.63 -13.03
N VAL A 156 11.27 -9.86 -13.06
CA VAL A 156 11.48 -10.78 -14.18
C VAL A 156 10.34 -10.60 -15.16
N ARG A 157 10.65 -10.20 -16.40
CA ARG A 157 9.68 -10.12 -17.49
C ARG A 157 9.78 -11.37 -18.34
N VAL A 158 8.70 -12.11 -18.42
CA VAL A 158 8.61 -13.32 -19.25
C VAL A 158 7.89 -12.97 -20.55
N TRP A 159 8.56 -13.15 -21.67
CA TRP A 159 8.00 -12.97 -23.00
C TRP A 159 7.61 -14.33 -23.54
N ILE A 160 6.32 -14.51 -23.82
CA ILE A 160 5.77 -15.77 -24.31
C ILE A 160 5.56 -15.64 -25.83
N ASP A 161 6.09 -16.60 -26.59
CA ASP A 161 5.89 -16.72 -28.04
C ASP A 161 4.55 -17.45 -28.27
N PRO A 162 3.52 -16.79 -28.81
CA PRO A 162 2.20 -17.39 -28.99
C PRO A 162 2.20 -18.56 -29.99
N ILE A 163 3.13 -18.59 -30.96
CA ILE A 163 3.24 -19.67 -31.94
C ILE A 163 3.79 -20.93 -31.26
N LYS A 164 4.79 -20.77 -30.41
CA LYS A 164 5.37 -21.90 -29.64
C LYS A 164 4.40 -22.41 -28.57
N LEU A 165 3.63 -21.51 -27.97
CA LEU A 165 2.60 -21.87 -27.01
C LEU A 165 1.54 -22.78 -27.68
N ALA A 166 1.01 -22.35 -28.81
CA ALA A 166 0.05 -23.13 -29.59
C ALA A 166 0.63 -24.45 -30.12
N ALA A 167 1.89 -24.47 -30.51
CA ALA A 167 2.57 -25.69 -31.00
C ALA A 167 2.77 -26.75 -29.90
N ASN A 168 2.73 -26.36 -28.63
CA ASN A 168 2.82 -27.28 -27.48
C ASN A 168 1.47 -27.50 -26.79
N ASP A 169 0.36 -27.10 -27.42
CA ASP A 169 -1.00 -27.18 -26.86
C ASP A 169 -1.13 -26.58 -25.44
N MET A 170 -0.32 -25.53 -25.15
CA MET A 170 -0.29 -24.86 -23.85
C MET A 170 -1.08 -23.54 -23.89
N THR A 171 -1.72 -23.24 -22.77
CA THR A 171 -2.38 -21.96 -22.53
C THR A 171 -1.46 -20.99 -21.74
N ILE A 172 -1.74 -19.70 -21.86
CA ILE A 172 -1.03 -18.67 -21.05
C ILE A 172 -1.20 -18.96 -19.55
N GLN A 173 -2.37 -19.43 -19.15
CA GLN A 173 -2.70 -19.73 -17.76
C GLN A 173 -1.84 -20.89 -17.19
N GLU A 174 -1.54 -21.90 -18.01
CA GLU A 174 -0.66 -23.00 -17.61
C GLU A 174 0.77 -22.54 -17.41
N VAL A 175 1.27 -21.64 -18.26
CA VAL A 175 2.59 -21.04 -18.10
C VAL A 175 2.65 -20.16 -16.84
N GLU A 176 1.62 -19.35 -16.58
CA GLU A 176 1.52 -18.54 -15.37
C GLU A 176 1.48 -19.40 -14.12
N ASN A 177 0.67 -20.44 -14.10
CA ASN A 177 0.59 -21.37 -12.97
C ASN A 177 1.91 -22.10 -12.73
N ALA A 178 2.61 -22.54 -13.79
CA ALA A 178 3.91 -23.15 -13.69
C ALA A 178 4.94 -22.18 -13.08
N LEU A 179 4.98 -20.94 -13.56
CA LEU A 179 5.87 -19.90 -13.01
C LEU A 179 5.58 -19.60 -11.53
N ARG A 180 4.31 -19.52 -11.15
CA ARG A 180 3.90 -19.31 -9.75
C ARG A 180 4.32 -20.49 -8.86
N ASN A 181 4.14 -21.71 -9.33
CA ASN A 181 4.46 -22.92 -8.56
C ASN A 181 5.98 -23.19 -8.46
N GLU A 182 6.74 -22.82 -9.47
CA GLU A 182 8.20 -23.01 -9.51
C GLU A 182 8.96 -21.89 -8.79
N ASN A 183 8.34 -20.70 -8.65
CA ASN A 183 8.95 -19.53 -8.00
C ASN A 183 8.60 -19.45 -6.52
N ILE A 184 8.62 -20.59 -5.81
CA ILE A 184 8.40 -20.64 -4.38
C ILE A 184 9.74 -20.69 -3.66
N SER A 185 10.03 -19.66 -2.87
CA SER A 185 11.15 -19.66 -1.92
C SER A 185 10.74 -20.48 -0.69
N LEU A 186 11.05 -21.76 -0.69
CA LEU A 186 10.86 -22.62 0.48
C LEU A 186 12.02 -22.38 1.46
N PRO A 187 11.75 -22.13 2.76
CA PRO A 187 12.80 -22.07 3.76
C PRO A 187 13.46 -23.46 3.87
N ALA A 188 14.75 -23.52 3.56
CA ALA A 188 15.52 -24.76 3.48
C ALA A 188 15.99 -25.27 4.86
N GLY A 189 15.25 -25.07 5.92
CA GLY A 189 15.60 -25.58 7.25
C GLY A 189 16.99 -25.13 7.76
N THR A 190 17.17 -25.15 9.04
CA THR A 190 18.48 -24.94 9.70
C THR A 190 19.26 -26.24 9.72
N LEU A 191 20.45 -26.25 9.14
CA LEU A 191 21.43 -27.33 9.36
C LEU A 191 22.11 -27.05 10.71
N GLU A 192 21.74 -27.79 11.75
CA GLU A 192 22.52 -27.83 12.98
C GLU A 192 23.73 -28.72 12.71
N ALA A 193 24.92 -28.11 12.67
CA ALA A 193 26.18 -28.88 12.72
C ALA A 193 26.45 -29.24 14.18
N GLU A 194 26.33 -30.51 14.53
CA GLU A 194 26.86 -31.02 15.78
C GLU A 194 28.38 -30.84 15.76
N ASN A 195 28.88 -30.01 16.68
CA ASN A 195 30.32 -29.93 16.96
C ASN A 195 30.77 -31.25 17.60
N ILE A 196 31.64 -31.99 16.91
CA ILE A 196 32.46 -33.07 17.45
C ILE A 196 33.72 -32.46 18.08
#